data_f43c4d44b8df0d2a68ff91099728101b
#
_entry.id   f43c4d44b8df0d2a68ff91099728101b
#
_cell.length_a   1.000
_cell.length_b   1.000
_cell.length_c   1.000
_cell.angle_alpha   90.00
_cell.angle_beta   90.00
_cell.angle_gamma   90.00
#
_symmetry.space_group_name_H-M   'P 1'
#
loop_
_entity.id
_entity.type
_entity.pdbx_description
1 polymer ?
#
loop_
_entity_poly.entity_id
_entity_poly.type
_entity_poly.pdbx_seq_one_letter_code
_entity_poly.pdbx_strand_id
1 'polypeptide(L)'
;EETPWWICDANDENYCAYVDTDSNYFNAEPILKHLYPDFESFPDEEKDEKLEGVALAYQDIITEHYDNLAVDCFNVKQFDWFDRPHWLEMKTECVIRSAYFRATRRYAQWITKQEGIAKETLDIKGLEFMKANFPPILGDFFNDILQQVLKGEQHSSIIEQIKVFKKQILDGTIPLTKLGNPTAVKKLEKYSGKSARAGEMFTEILKGAPAPVRAAIRYNDLLRLWQLDRKYNLITMADKVKWIYLKDNPYKIEALAFQTHEMPDKIKDFLDIYADREKVFNSILLNKLEGFFSDLNWGLNLNPYVNALKSFEI
;
A
#
# COMPACT_ATOMS: atom_id res chain seq x y z
N GLU A 1 -10.70 21.00 -37.69
CA GLU A 1 -10.64 19.53 -37.82
C GLU A 1 -11.73 18.96 -36.98
N GLU A 2 -12.57 18.11 -37.56
CA GLU A 2 -13.69 17.49 -36.84
C GLU A 2 -13.13 16.61 -35.70
N THR A 3 -13.66 16.76 -34.51
CA THR A 3 -13.37 15.85 -33.39
C THR A 3 -13.57 14.42 -33.88
N PRO A 4 -12.58 13.55 -33.78
CA PRO A 4 -12.73 12.21 -34.31
C PRO A 4 -13.95 11.55 -33.67
N TRP A 5 -14.99 11.30 -34.49
CA TRP A 5 -16.28 10.75 -34.07
C TRP A 5 -16.14 9.41 -33.30
N TRP A 6 -15.08 8.67 -33.56
CA TRP A 6 -14.76 7.40 -32.88
C TRP A 6 -14.39 7.59 -31.39
N ILE A 7 -14.06 8.80 -30.94
CA ILE A 7 -13.93 9.10 -29.49
C ILE A 7 -15.31 9.06 -28.82
N CYS A 8 -16.36 9.36 -29.59
CA CYS A 8 -17.75 9.42 -29.09
C CYS A 8 -18.55 8.16 -29.40
N ASP A 9 -18.08 7.29 -30.28
CA ASP A 9 -18.74 6.04 -30.61
C ASP A 9 -18.32 4.96 -29.59
N ALA A 10 -19.18 4.77 -28.63
CA ALA A 10 -18.96 3.86 -27.51
C ALA A 10 -18.98 2.40 -28.00
N ASN A 11 -17.87 1.93 -28.51
CA ASN A 11 -17.60 0.49 -28.61
C ASN A 11 -17.33 -0.11 -27.23
N ASP A 12 -18.20 0.13 -26.22
CA ASP A 12 -18.08 -0.35 -24.84
C ASP A 12 -16.74 -0.12 -24.13
N GLU A 13 -15.80 0.64 -24.74
CA GLU A 13 -14.50 0.95 -24.18
C GLU A 13 -14.59 2.19 -23.27
N ASN A 14 -14.35 1.99 -21.99
CA ASN A 14 -14.31 3.09 -21.03
C ASN A 14 -12.93 3.74 -21.02
N TYR A 15 -12.79 4.88 -21.69
CA TYR A 15 -11.54 5.64 -21.70
C TYR A 15 -11.25 6.35 -20.38
N CYS A 16 -12.25 6.56 -19.53
CA CYS A 16 -12.06 7.18 -18.22
C CYS A 16 -11.80 6.10 -17.17
N ALA A 17 -10.56 5.99 -16.72
CA ALA A 17 -10.15 5.01 -15.73
C ALA A 17 -10.53 5.42 -14.30
N TYR A 18 -10.41 6.72 -13.97
CA TYR A 18 -10.70 7.22 -12.64
C TYR A 18 -10.96 8.74 -12.65
N VAL A 19 -11.87 9.20 -11.80
CA VAL A 19 -12.19 10.63 -11.60
C VAL A 19 -12.18 10.96 -10.11
N ASP A 20 -11.56 12.07 -9.73
CA ASP A 20 -11.64 12.60 -8.37
C ASP A 20 -11.70 14.13 -8.40
N THR A 21 -12.87 14.67 -8.06
CA THR A 21 -13.18 16.10 -7.93
C THR A 21 -12.92 16.91 -9.21
N ASP A 22 -11.68 17.28 -9.49
CA ASP A 22 -11.20 18.16 -10.54
C ASP A 22 -10.16 17.50 -11.46
N SER A 23 -9.91 16.22 -11.26
CA SER A 23 -8.96 15.45 -12.06
C SER A 23 -9.59 14.19 -12.66
N ASN A 24 -9.13 13.79 -13.83
CA ASN A 24 -9.47 12.51 -14.41
C ASN A 24 -8.23 11.76 -14.91
N TYR A 25 -8.33 10.44 -14.93
CA TYR A 25 -7.34 9.53 -15.48
C TYR A 25 -7.92 8.92 -16.74
N PHE A 26 -7.30 9.23 -17.84
CA PHE A 26 -7.73 8.83 -19.16
C PHE A 26 -6.86 7.71 -19.72
N ASN A 27 -7.48 6.63 -20.21
CA ASN A 27 -6.77 5.55 -20.86
C ASN A 27 -6.63 5.85 -22.36
N ALA A 28 -5.45 6.24 -22.78
CA ALA A 28 -5.15 6.56 -24.17
C ALA A 28 -4.74 5.33 -25.02
N GLU A 29 -4.54 4.16 -24.40
CA GLU A 29 -4.05 2.96 -25.10
C GLU A 29 -4.91 2.53 -26.29
N PRO A 30 -6.26 2.49 -26.21
CA PRO A 30 -7.08 2.12 -27.35
C PRO A 30 -6.93 3.10 -28.50
N ILE A 31 -6.82 4.40 -28.22
CA ILE A 31 -6.60 5.43 -29.24
C ILE A 31 -5.25 5.23 -29.92
N LEU A 32 -4.21 5.00 -29.12
CA LEU A 32 -2.86 4.82 -29.64
C LEU A 32 -2.74 3.55 -30.49
N LYS A 33 -3.36 2.45 -30.10
CA LYS A 33 -3.40 1.22 -30.90
C LYS A 33 -4.18 1.40 -32.22
N HIS A 34 -5.18 2.24 -32.23
CA HIS A 34 -5.90 2.59 -33.44
C HIS A 34 -5.06 3.46 -34.38
N LEU A 35 -4.39 4.48 -33.84
CA LEU A 35 -3.54 5.40 -34.62
C LEU A 35 -2.24 4.76 -35.08
N TYR A 36 -1.67 3.87 -34.27
CA TYR A 36 -0.40 3.20 -34.45
C TYR A 36 -0.57 1.71 -34.20
N PRO A 37 -0.88 0.89 -35.24
CA PRO A 37 -1.10 -0.55 -35.07
C PRO A 37 0.10 -1.31 -34.48
N ASP A 38 1.31 -0.76 -34.63
CA ASP A 38 2.57 -1.29 -34.11
C ASP A 38 3.02 -0.62 -32.80
N PHE A 39 2.14 0.14 -32.11
CA PHE A 39 2.43 0.88 -30.90
C PHE A 39 3.14 0.06 -29.82
N GLU A 40 2.77 -1.19 -29.66
CA GLU A 40 3.39 -2.08 -28.67
C GLU A 40 4.90 -2.30 -28.90
N SER A 41 5.35 -2.21 -30.15
CA SER A 41 6.74 -2.39 -30.52
C SER A 41 7.61 -1.15 -30.38
N PHE A 42 7.02 0.01 -30.09
CA PHE A 42 7.75 1.27 -29.95
C PHE A 42 8.66 1.25 -28.71
N PRO A 43 9.81 1.92 -28.75
CA PRO A 43 10.60 2.20 -27.57
C PRO A 43 9.78 2.97 -26.51
N ASP A 44 10.12 2.77 -25.26
CA ASP A 44 9.40 3.37 -24.14
C ASP A 44 9.30 4.88 -24.18
N GLU A 45 10.39 5.57 -24.59
CA GLU A 45 10.41 7.03 -24.75
C GLU A 45 9.43 7.49 -25.83
N GLU A 46 9.35 6.76 -26.96
CA GLU A 46 8.43 7.07 -28.03
C GLU A 46 6.98 6.81 -27.63
N LYS A 47 6.70 5.74 -26.87
CA LYS A 47 5.38 5.50 -26.28
C LYS A 47 4.94 6.66 -25.39
N ASP A 48 5.83 7.16 -24.53
CA ASP A 48 5.54 8.29 -23.63
C ASP A 48 5.29 9.60 -24.41
N GLU A 49 6.00 9.85 -25.52
CA GLU A 49 5.75 11.00 -26.40
C GLU A 49 4.36 10.93 -27.07
N LYS A 50 3.99 9.74 -27.57
CA LYS A 50 2.66 9.54 -28.18
C LYS A 50 1.54 9.69 -27.15
N LEU A 51 1.72 9.13 -25.94
CA LEU A 51 0.78 9.30 -24.80
C LEU A 51 0.60 10.78 -24.45
N GLU A 52 1.69 11.53 -24.34
CA GLU A 52 1.64 12.97 -24.06
C GLU A 52 0.92 13.73 -25.18
N GLY A 53 1.18 13.40 -26.45
CA GLY A 53 0.49 14.00 -27.61
C GLY A 53 -1.04 13.81 -27.53
N VAL A 54 -1.51 12.60 -27.19
CA VAL A 54 -2.96 12.35 -27.01
C VAL A 54 -3.49 13.12 -25.81
N ALA A 55 -2.76 13.18 -24.69
CA ALA A 55 -3.17 13.89 -23.49
C ALA A 55 -3.31 15.41 -23.75
N LEU A 56 -2.39 16.00 -24.50
CA LEU A 56 -2.46 17.42 -24.88
C LEU A 56 -3.64 17.71 -25.81
N ALA A 57 -3.89 16.86 -26.80
CA ALA A 57 -5.07 16.99 -27.65
C ALA A 57 -6.39 16.89 -26.86
N TYR A 58 -6.43 15.98 -25.89
CA TYR A 58 -7.58 15.83 -24.99
C TYR A 58 -7.76 17.06 -24.08
N GLN A 59 -6.68 17.63 -23.58
CA GLN A 59 -6.66 18.87 -22.81
C GLN A 59 -7.32 20.01 -23.57
N ASP A 60 -6.95 20.20 -24.85
CA ASP A 60 -7.50 21.26 -25.70
C ASP A 60 -9.01 21.09 -25.92
N ILE A 61 -9.46 19.86 -26.22
CA ILE A 61 -10.88 19.54 -26.38
C ILE A 61 -11.68 19.84 -25.09
N ILE A 62 -11.19 19.43 -23.93
CA ILE A 62 -11.88 19.68 -22.66
C ILE A 62 -11.89 21.18 -22.32
N THR A 63 -10.82 21.88 -22.58
CA THR A 63 -10.73 23.33 -22.32
C THR A 63 -11.72 24.09 -23.19
N GLU A 64 -11.83 23.78 -24.49
CA GLU A 64 -12.83 24.34 -25.39
C GLU A 64 -14.26 24.01 -24.92
N HIS A 65 -14.49 22.78 -24.44
CA HIS A 65 -15.78 22.39 -23.88
C HIS A 65 -16.16 23.23 -22.65
N TYR A 66 -15.21 23.53 -21.77
CA TYR A 66 -15.43 24.40 -20.61
C TYR A 66 -15.79 25.83 -21.03
N ASP A 67 -15.14 26.37 -22.06
CA ASP A 67 -15.44 27.69 -22.59
C ASP A 67 -16.89 27.75 -23.11
N ASN A 68 -17.29 26.77 -23.92
CA ASN A 68 -18.66 26.65 -24.43
C ASN A 68 -19.68 26.47 -23.32
N LEU A 69 -19.42 25.60 -22.35
CA LEU A 69 -20.30 25.35 -21.22
C LEU A 69 -20.50 26.60 -20.35
N ALA A 70 -19.43 27.37 -20.12
CA ALA A 70 -19.50 28.61 -19.35
C ALA A 70 -20.39 29.65 -20.03
N VAL A 71 -20.30 29.79 -21.34
CA VAL A 71 -21.13 30.72 -22.11
C VAL A 71 -22.58 30.22 -22.20
N ASP A 72 -22.79 28.99 -22.63
CA ASP A 72 -24.13 28.48 -23.00
C ASP A 72 -24.96 28.10 -21.77
N CYS A 73 -24.38 27.51 -20.76
CA CYS A 73 -25.10 27.02 -19.58
C CYS A 73 -25.09 27.99 -18.41
N PHE A 74 -24.02 28.75 -18.23
CA PHE A 74 -23.86 29.64 -17.07
C PHE A 74 -23.96 31.12 -17.45
N ASN A 75 -24.15 31.44 -18.74
CA ASN A 75 -24.26 32.78 -19.26
C ASN A 75 -23.14 33.72 -18.79
N VAL A 76 -21.92 33.19 -18.71
CA VAL A 76 -20.71 33.95 -18.34
C VAL A 76 -20.36 34.86 -19.51
N LYS A 77 -20.40 36.18 -19.30
CA LYS A 77 -20.03 37.14 -20.33
C LYS A 77 -18.51 37.17 -20.47
N GLN A 78 -18.02 37.13 -21.72
CA GLN A 78 -16.62 37.39 -22.01
C GLN A 78 -16.25 38.83 -21.65
N PHE A 79 -15.17 39.03 -20.91
CA PHE A 79 -14.66 40.37 -20.63
C PHE A 79 -13.79 40.86 -21.80
N ASP A 80 -13.92 42.16 -22.17
CA ASP A 80 -13.22 42.75 -23.32
C ASP A 80 -11.67 42.66 -23.25
N TRP A 81 -11.14 42.33 -22.09
CA TRP A 81 -9.71 42.22 -21.80
C TRP A 81 -9.23 40.78 -21.49
N PHE A 82 -10.09 39.81 -21.70
CA PHE A 82 -9.78 38.39 -21.61
C PHE A 82 -10.21 37.64 -22.84
N ASP A 83 -9.33 36.80 -23.37
CA ASP A 83 -9.66 35.94 -24.51
C ASP A 83 -10.60 34.79 -24.14
N ARG A 84 -10.76 34.53 -22.86
CA ARG A 84 -11.58 33.42 -22.33
C ARG A 84 -12.63 33.89 -21.32
N PRO A 85 -13.85 33.27 -21.29
CA PRO A 85 -14.95 33.66 -20.40
C PRO A 85 -14.73 33.31 -18.92
N HIS A 86 -13.78 32.46 -18.60
CA HIS A 86 -13.42 32.01 -17.23
C HIS A 86 -11.95 31.58 -17.15
N TRP A 87 -11.53 31.22 -15.91
CA TRP A 87 -10.18 30.78 -15.61
C TRP A 87 -9.99 29.24 -15.55
N LEU A 88 -11.06 28.47 -15.82
CA LEU A 88 -10.97 27.01 -15.81
C LEU A 88 -10.16 26.55 -17.03
N GLU A 89 -9.19 25.72 -16.78
CA GLU A 89 -8.31 25.15 -17.79
C GLU A 89 -7.99 23.71 -17.41
N MET A 90 -8.19 22.78 -18.34
CA MET A 90 -7.66 21.43 -18.16
C MET A 90 -6.17 21.46 -18.41
N LYS A 91 -5.39 20.82 -17.55
CA LYS A 91 -3.94 20.72 -17.70
C LYS A 91 -3.49 19.28 -17.55
N THR A 92 -2.66 18.83 -18.47
CA THR A 92 -2.00 17.53 -18.38
C THR A 92 -0.92 17.60 -17.31
N GLU A 93 -1.14 16.90 -16.18
CA GLU A 93 -0.18 16.85 -15.08
C GLU A 93 0.88 15.78 -15.26
N CYS A 94 0.48 14.59 -15.69
CA CYS A 94 1.41 13.47 -15.80
C CYS A 94 1.04 12.49 -16.90
N VAL A 95 2.07 11.82 -17.43
CA VAL A 95 1.97 10.63 -18.27
C VAL A 95 2.27 9.42 -17.39
N ILE A 96 1.35 8.46 -17.40
CA ILE A 96 1.38 7.26 -16.57
C ILE A 96 1.44 6.06 -17.50
N ARG A 97 2.50 5.27 -17.40
CA ARG A 97 2.66 4.07 -18.25
C ARG A 97 1.81 2.92 -17.77
N SER A 98 1.66 2.79 -16.46
CA SER A 98 0.86 1.76 -15.82
C SER A 98 0.30 2.23 -14.51
N ALA A 99 -0.91 1.78 -14.15
CA ALA A 99 -1.54 2.14 -12.90
C ALA A 99 -2.36 0.98 -12.33
N TYR A 100 -2.47 0.96 -11.02
CA TYR A 100 -3.31 0.05 -10.26
C TYR A 100 -4.32 0.85 -9.45
N PHE A 101 -5.59 0.80 -9.82
CA PHE A 101 -6.69 1.45 -9.11
C PHE A 101 -7.49 0.41 -8.33
N ARG A 102 -7.37 0.42 -7.00
CA ARG A 102 -8.10 -0.51 -6.14
C ARG A 102 -9.46 0.02 -5.70
N ALA A 103 -9.53 1.30 -5.41
CA ALA A 103 -10.73 1.99 -4.97
C ALA A 103 -10.52 3.51 -5.03
N THR A 104 -11.55 4.29 -4.78
CA THR A 104 -11.48 5.75 -4.66
C THR A 104 -10.35 6.16 -3.71
N ARG A 105 -9.42 6.97 -4.17
CA ARG A 105 -8.23 7.46 -3.44
C ARG A 105 -7.28 6.35 -2.95
N ARG A 106 -7.33 5.18 -3.60
CA ARG A 106 -6.45 4.05 -3.30
C ARG A 106 -5.88 3.48 -4.57
N TYR A 107 -4.74 3.99 -4.98
CA TYR A 107 -4.10 3.62 -6.23
C TYR A 107 -2.58 3.72 -6.16
N ALA A 108 -1.92 3.14 -7.13
CA ALA A 108 -0.50 3.30 -7.40
C ALA A 108 -0.31 3.49 -8.90
N GLN A 109 0.65 4.32 -9.27
CA GLN A 109 0.91 4.67 -10.66
C GLN A 109 2.41 4.81 -10.92
N TRP A 110 2.84 4.31 -12.07
CA TRP A 110 4.19 4.51 -12.58
C TRP A 110 4.17 5.70 -13.53
N ILE A 111 4.61 6.85 -13.00
CA ILE A 111 4.69 8.11 -13.75
C ILE A 111 6.00 8.13 -14.52
N THR A 112 5.94 8.46 -15.82
CA THR A 112 7.11 8.59 -16.69
C THR A 112 7.38 10.03 -17.11
N LYS A 113 6.35 10.88 -17.10
CA LYS A 113 6.52 12.34 -17.27
C LYS A 113 5.62 13.07 -16.27
N GLN A 114 6.11 14.18 -15.73
CA GLN A 114 5.35 15.09 -14.89
C GLN A 114 5.54 16.53 -15.40
N GLU A 115 4.43 17.20 -15.72
CA GLU A 115 4.43 18.55 -16.30
C GLU A 115 5.36 18.69 -17.54
N GLY A 116 5.34 17.67 -18.42
CA GLY A 116 6.19 17.62 -19.62
C GLY A 116 7.65 17.24 -19.38
N ILE A 117 8.07 17.05 -18.12
CA ILE A 117 9.44 16.67 -17.76
C ILE A 117 9.51 15.17 -17.53
N ALA A 118 10.46 14.50 -18.18
CA ALA A 118 10.72 13.08 -17.95
C ALA A 118 11.08 12.83 -16.47
N LYS A 119 10.30 11.95 -15.82
CA LYS A 119 10.47 11.63 -14.40
C LYS A 119 9.89 10.26 -14.09
N GLU A 120 10.75 9.27 -13.98
CA GLU A 120 10.32 7.94 -13.55
C GLU A 120 10.12 7.89 -12.04
N THR A 121 8.88 7.73 -11.59
CA THR A 121 8.57 7.64 -10.17
C THR A 121 7.32 6.82 -9.91
N LEU A 122 7.34 6.09 -8.78
CA LEU A 122 6.18 5.42 -8.23
C LEU A 122 5.42 6.39 -7.31
N ASP A 123 4.20 6.76 -7.69
CA ASP A 123 3.29 7.50 -6.81
C ASP A 123 2.22 6.57 -6.25
N ILE A 124 2.04 6.63 -4.93
CA ILE A 124 1.10 5.76 -4.21
C ILE A 124 0.18 6.61 -3.34
N LYS A 125 -1.12 6.45 -3.50
CA LYS A 125 -2.13 7.12 -2.70
C LYS A 125 -2.99 6.10 -1.92
N GLY A 126 -3.14 6.35 -0.63
CA GLY A 126 -4.14 5.71 0.23
C GLY A 126 -4.04 4.20 0.43
N LEU A 127 -3.02 3.52 -0.10
CA LEU A 127 -2.85 2.09 0.10
C LEU A 127 -2.43 1.78 1.54
N GLU A 128 -2.89 0.62 2.06
CA GLU A 128 -2.84 0.34 3.51
C GLU A 128 -1.42 0.13 4.05
N PHE A 129 -0.49 -0.35 3.23
CA PHE A 129 0.91 -0.59 3.62
C PHE A 129 1.74 0.70 3.74
N MET A 130 1.20 1.84 3.29
CA MET A 130 1.78 3.17 3.50
C MET A 130 1.42 3.77 4.87
N LYS A 131 0.58 3.10 5.67
CA LYS A 131 0.16 3.63 6.96
C LYS A 131 1.26 3.50 8.02
N ALA A 132 1.35 4.48 8.90
CA ALA A 132 2.34 4.53 9.99
C ALA A 132 2.28 3.35 10.99
N ASN A 133 1.19 2.58 10.99
CA ASN A 133 1.03 1.37 11.81
C ASN A 133 1.42 0.08 11.10
N PHE A 134 2.00 0.17 9.90
CA PHE A 134 2.54 -0.96 9.16
C PHE A 134 4.05 -1.07 9.39
N PRO A 135 4.63 -2.26 9.58
CA PRO A 135 6.08 -2.39 9.74
C PRO A 135 6.82 -1.89 8.49
N PRO A 136 7.75 -0.92 8.61
CA PRO A 136 8.38 -0.30 7.44
C PRO A 136 9.01 -1.31 6.48
N ILE A 137 9.74 -2.29 6.99
CA ILE A 137 10.39 -3.31 6.14
C ILE A 137 9.41 -4.13 5.30
N LEU A 138 8.19 -4.35 5.80
CA LEU A 138 7.14 -5.04 5.05
C LEU A 138 6.50 -4.09 4.03
N GLY A 139 6.40 -2.80 4.39
CA GLY A 139 5.93 -1.75 3.48
C GLY A 139 6.90 -1.53 2.31
N ASP A 140 8.17 -1.40 2.61
CA ASP A 140 9.23 -1.26 1.61
C ASP A 140 9.23 -2.45 0.64
N PHE A 141 9.18 -3.67 1.16
CA PHE A 141 9.09 -4.87 0.34
C PHE A 141 7.82 -4.87 -0.55
N PHE A 142 6.66 -4.47 -0.01
CA PHE A 142 5.44 -4.39 -0.82
C PHE A 142 5.55 -3.31 -1.91
N ASN A 143 6.17 -2.16 -1.60
CA ASN A 143 6.44 -1.12 -2.58
C ASN A 143 7.33 -1.63 -3.72
N ASP A 144 8.37 -2.39 -3.40
CA ASP A 144 9.27 -2.99 -4.40
C ASP A 144 8.51 -3.96 -5.31
N ILE A 145 7.66 -4.83 -4.75
CA ILE A 145 6.80 -5.73 -5.52
C ILE A 145 5.83 -4.95 -6.41
N LEU A 146 5.17 -3.93 -5.88
CA LEU A 146 4.23 -3.10 -6.62
C LEU A 146 4.91 -2.37 -7.79
N GLN A 147 6.09 -1.80 -7.56
CA GLN A 147 6.87 -1.16 -8.59
C GLN A 147 7.27 -2.13 -9.72
N GLN A 148 7.71 -3.34 -9.37
CA GLN A 148 8.06 -4.36 -10.34
C GLN A 148 6.85 -4.79 -11.18
N VAL A 149 5.69 -4.97 -10.56
CA VAL A 149 4.43 -5.27 -11.26
C VAL A 149 4.09 -4.16 -12.24
N LEU A 150 4.14 -2.90 -11.81
CA LEU A 150 3.84 -1.75 -12.66
C LEU A 150 4.85 -1.54 -13.78
N LYS A 151 6.07 -2.03 -13.64
CA LYS A 151 7.10 -2.06 -14.69
C LYS A 151 6.98 -3.27 -15.64
N GLY A 152 6.02 -4.17 -15.41
CA GLY A 152 5.80 -5.33 -16.26
C GLY A 152 6.75 -6.51 -16.00
N GLU A 153 7.35 -6.59 -14.80
CA GLU A 153 8.19 -7.73 -14.43
C GLU A 153 7.39 -9.05 -14.43
N GLN A 154 8.09 -10.12 -14.76
CA GLN A 154 7.46 -11.43 -14.88
C GLN A 154 6.92 -11.93 -13.52
N HIS A 155 5.70 -12.44 -13.53
CA HIS A 155 5.04 -13.02 -12.36
C HIS A 155 5.90 -14.06 -11.62
N SER A 156 6.57 -14.96 -12.33
CA SER A 156 7.44 -15.97 -11.74
C SER A 156 8.60 -15.41 -10.93
N SER A 157 9.23 -14.33 -11.42
CA SER A 157 10.31 -13.61 -10.73
C SER A 157 9.82 -13.00 -9.41
N ILE A 158 8.65 -12.37 -9.46
CA ILE A 158 8.02 -11.74 -8.29
C ILE A 158 7.65 -12.78 -7.22
N ILE A 159 7.08 -13.91 -7.62
CA ILE A 159 6.76 -15.02 -6.70
C ILE A 159 8.01 -15.55 -6.01
N GLU A 160 9.12 -15.69 -6.73
CA GLU A 160 10.37 -16.17 -6.13
C GLU A 160 10.93 -15.17 -5.10
N GLN A 161 10.86 -13.88 -5.37
CA GLN A 161 11.24 -12.86 -4.39
C GLN A 161 10.38 -12.91 -3.12
N ILE A 162 9.07 -13.14 -3.26
CA ILE A 162 8.17 -13.30 -2.11
C ILE A 162 8.55 -14.52 -1.28
N LYS A 163 8.90 -15.65 -1.92
CA LYS A 163 9.37 -16.86 -1.22
C LYS A 163 10.67 -16.63 -0.48
N VAL A 164 11.63 -15.95 -1.11
CA VAL A 164 12.92 -15.61 -0.47
C VAL A 164 12.68 -14.72 0.74
N PHE A 165 11.85 -13.68 0.62
CA PHE A 165 11.52 -12.77 1.71
C PHE A 165 10.78 -13.49 2.86
N LYS A 166 9.82 -14.38 2.53
CA LYS A 166 9.16 -15.25 3.52
C LYS A 166 10.18 -16.06 4.30
N LYS A 167 11.14 -16.69 3.59
CA LYS A 167 12.20 -17.47 4.23
C LYS A 167 13.04 -16.61 5.19
N GLN A 168 13.45 -15.41 4.79
CA GLN A 168 14.20 -14.48 5.62
C GLN A 168 13.45 -14.06 6.90
N ILE A 169 12.13 -13.95 6.83
CA ILE A 169 11.30 -13.72 8.02
C ILE A 169 11.32 -14.95 8.92
N LEU A 170 11.10 -16.14 8.37
CA LEU A 170 10.93 -17.38 9.14
C LEU A 170 12.23 -17.85 9.81
N ASP A 171 13.37 -17.75 9.11
CA ASP A 171 14.68 -18.20 9.60
C ASP A 171 15.38 -17.20 10.55
N GLY A 172 14.78 -16.00 10.71
CA GLY A 172 15.30 -14.99 11.64
C GLY A 172 16.33 -14.03 11.05
N THR A 173 16.66 -14.12 9.77
CA THR A 173 17.54 -13.17 9.07
C THR A 173 17.04 -11.73 9.24
N ILE A 174 15.72 -11.55 9.22
CA ILE A 174 15.10 -10.25 9.52
C ILE A 174 14.87 -10.13 11.04
N PRO A 175 15.47 -9.15 11.73
CA PRO A 175 15.30 -8.95 13.17
C PRO A 175 13.85 -8.66 13.55
N LEU A 176 13.40 -9.20 14.69
CA LEU A 176 12.04 -8.98 15.21
C LEU A 176 11.71 -7.51 15.44
N THR A 177 12.70 -6.71 15.81
CA THR A 177 12.56 -5.26 15.98
C THR A 177 12.12 -4.54 14.71
N LYS A 178 12.38 -5.11 13.52
CA LYS A 178 11.92 -4.60 12.23
C LYS A 178 10.53 -5.13 11.83
N LEU A 179 10.13 -6.31 12.36
CA LEU A 179 8.86 -6.98 12.03
C LEU A 179 7.70 -6.55 12.93
N GLY A 180 7.97 -6.00 14.13
CA GLY A 180 6.92 -5.59 15.06
C GLY A 180 6.04 -4.47 14.49
N ASN A 181 4.71 -4.60 14.69
CA ASN A 181 3.73 -3.61 14.28
C ASN A 181 3.87 -2.31 15.10
N PRO A 182 4.21 -1.16 14.50
CA PRO A 182 4.30 0.09 15.23
C PRO A 182 2.90 0.60 15.58
N THR A 183 2.74 1.09 16.80
CA THR A 183 1.47 1.68 17.26
C THR A 183 1.67 2.63 18.44
N ALA A 184 0.75 3.56 18.62
CA ALA A 184 0.61 4.30 19.85
C ALA A 184 -0.44 3.61 20.74
N VAL A 185 -0.09 3.31 21.99
CA VAL A 185 -1.00 2.65 22.93
C VAL A 185 -2.11 3.61 23.33
N LYS A 186 -3.37 3.22 23.04
CA LYS A 186 -4.54 4.04 23.36
C LYS A 186 -5.43 3.30 24.36
N LYS A 187 -5.97 4.05 25.33
CA LYS A 187 -6.96 3.54 26.29
C LYS A 187 -6.45 2.34 27.11
N LEU A 188 -5.15 2.34 27.49
CA LEU A 188 -4.56 1.24 28.27
C LEU A 188 -5.34 0.99 29.58
N GLU A 189 -5.62 2.05 30.33
CA GLU A 189 -6.33 2.00 31.60
C GLU A 189 -7.77 1.48 31.47
N LYS A 190 -8.46 1.82 30.38
CA LYS A 190 -9.82 1.34 30.11
C LYS A 190 -9.90 -0.19 30.03
N TYR A 191 -8.85 -0.83 29.56
CA TYR A 191 -8.83 -2.29 29.34
C TYR A 191 -7.99 -3.05 30.36
N SER A 192 -7.31 -2.36 31.27
CA SER A 192 -6.65 -2.94 32.42
C SER A 192 -7.66 -3.10 33.55
N GLY A 193 -8.00 -4.35 33.86
CA GLY A 193 -8.82 -4.69 35.01
C GLY A 193 -8.01 -4.62 36.32
N LYS A 194 -8.42 -5.42 37.31
CA LYS A 194 -7.70 -5.49 38.58
C LYS A 194 -6.27 -5.96 38.37
N SER A 195 -5.32 -5.24 38.95
CA SER A 195 -3.93 -5.69 39.00
C SER A 195 -3.83 -7.02 39.66
N ALA A 196 -2.87 -7.85 39.22
CA ALA A 196 -2.60 -9.15 39.81
C ALA A 196 -2.56 -9.07 41.34
N ARG A 197 -3.42 -9.86 42.01
CA ARG A 197 -3.40 -10.04 43.47
C ARG A 197 -2.27 -10.99 43.84
N ALA A 198 -1.93 -11.04 45.11
CA ALA A 198 -1.01 -12.07 45.61
C ALA A 198 -1.51 -13.47 45.21
N GLY A 199 -0.75 -14.13 44.28
CA GLY A 199 -1.11 -15.43 43.69
C GLY A 199 -1.63 -15.40 42.25
N GLU A 200 -1.99 -14.24 41.69
CA GLU A 200 -2.32 -14.07 40.29
C GLU A 200 -1.09 -13.56 39.53
N MET A 201 -0.77 -14.21 38.40
CA MET A 201 0.46 -13.91 37.65
C MET A 201 0.32 -12.66 36.79
N PHE A 202 -0.88 -12.30 36.32
CA PHE A 202 -1.11 -11.27 35.33
C PHE A 202 -2.34 -10.38 35.62
N THR A 203 -2.26 -9.15 35.13
CA THR A 203 -3.38 -8.20 35.14
C THR A 203 -4.55 -8.74 34.32
N GLU A 204 -5.77 -8.61 34.84
CA GLU A 204 -6.99 -8.93 34.09
C GLU A 204 -7.11 -8.00 32.87
N ILE A 205 -7.32 -8.59 31.69
CA ILE A 205 -7.60 -7.85 30.45
C ILE A 205 -9.11 -7.88 30.20
N LEU A 206 -9.72 -6.69 30.13
CA LEU A 206 -11.16 -6.58 29.90
C LEU A 206 -11.52 -6.93 28.45
N LYS A 207 -12.73 -7.47 28.28
CA LYS A 207 -13.27 -7.90 27.00
C LYS A 207 -13.23 -6.77 25.96
N GLY A 208 -12.82 -7.09 24.72
CA GLY A 208 -12.75 -6.14 23.62
C GLY A 208 -11.45 -5.34 23.56
N ALA A 209 -10.45 -5.64 24.40
CA ALA A 209 -9.13 -5.00 24.33
C ALA A 209 -8.45 -5.30 22.98
N PRO A 210 -8.01 -4.27 22.24
CA PRO A 210 -7.24 -4.45 20.99
C PRO A 210 -5.91 -5.17 21.25
N ALA A 211 -5.41 -5.91 20.24
CA ALA A 211 -4.16 -6.67 20.36
C ALA A 211 -2.95 -5.82 20.87
N PRO A 212 -2.70 -4.59 20.37
CA PRO A 212 -1.60 -3.78 20.89
C PRO A 212 -1.77 -3.39 22.37
N VAL A 213 -3.01 -3.21 22.85
CA VAL A 213 -3.28 -2.91 24.26
C VAL A 213 -3.02 -4.14 25.11
N ARG A 214 -3.52 -5.31 24.68
CA ARG A 214 -3.22 -6.60 25.34
C ARG A 214 -1.71 -6.84 25.43
N ALA A 215 -1.00 -6.60 24.31
CA ALA A 215 0.44 -6.75 24.25
C ALA A 215 1.19 -5.82 25.21
N ALA A 216 0.75 -4.55 25.36
CA ALA A 216 1.33 -3.59 26.29
C ALA A 216 1.08 -3.97 27.75
N ILE A 217 -0.13 -4.43 28.10
CA ILE A 217 -0.43 -4.92 29.44
C ILE A 217 0.48 -6.10 29.79
N ARG A 218 0.65 -7.06 28.88
CA ARG A 218 1.51 -8.23 29.09
C ARG A 218 2.99 -7.89 29.21
N TYR A 219 3.46 -6.88 28.49
CA TYR A 219 4.81 -6.37 28.69
C TYR A 219 5.01 -5.84 30.12
N ASN A 220 4.08 -5.02 30.58
CA ASN A 220 4.14 -4.47 31.93
C ASN A 220 4.08 -5.58 33.01
N ASP A 221 3.23 -6.59 32.80
CA ASP A 221 3.12 -7.74 33.70
C ASP A 221 4.43 -8.55 33.74
N LEU A 222 5.08 -8.79 32.60
CA LEU A 222 6.37 -9.49 32.55
C LEU A 222 7.50 -8.69 33.22
N LEU A 223 7.53 -7.36 33.06
CA LEU A 223 8.50 -6.52 33.78
C LEU A 223 8.34 -6.65 35.31
N ARG A 224 7.11 -6.61 35.81
CA ARG A 224 6.81 -6.78 37.24
C ARG A 224 7.18 -8.20 37.71
N LEU A 225 6.75 -9.22 36.97
CA LEU A 225 7.02 -10.62 37.30
C LEU A 225 8.52 -10.90 37.38
N TRP A 226 9.31 -10.29 36.51
CA TRP A 226 10.76 -10.48 36.47
C TRP A 226 11.53 -9.43 37.30
N GLN A 227 10.83 -8.57 38.04
CA GLN A 227 11.40 -7.50 38.87
C GLN A 227 12.28 -6.52 38.07
N LEU A 228 11.90 -6.27 36.84
CA LEU A 228 12.58 -5.35 35.90
C LEU A 228 11.94 -3.96 35.85
N ASP A 229 10.77 -3.79 36.43
CA ASP A 229 9.97 -2.55 36.44
C ASP A 229 10.62 -1.38 37.21
N ARG A 230 11.67 -1.64 37.98
CA ARG A 230 12.50 -0.61 38.60
C ARG A 230 13.61 -0.07 37.69
N LYS A 231 14.00 -0.87 36.68
CA LYS A 231 15.10 -0.55 35.76
C LYS A 231 14.59 -0.08 34.40
N TYR A 232 13.44 -0.57 33.97
CA TYR A 232 12.86 -0.31 32.67
C TYR A 232 11.46 0.30 32.82
N ASN A 233 11.14 1.26 31.94
CA ASN A 233 9.86 1.95 31.99
C ASN A 233 8.70 1.03 31.59
N LEU A 234 7.62 1.12 32.37
CA LEU A 234 6.35 0.51 31.99
C LEU A 234 5.76 1.27 30.79
N ILE A 235 5.11 0.54 29.90
CA ILE A 235 4.35 1.15 28.81
C ILE A 235 3.11 1.84 29.39
N THR A 236 2.92 3.10 29.02
CA THR A 236 1.80 3.94 29.43
C THR A 236 0.95 4.39 28.25
N MET A 237 -0.12 5.13 28.51
CA MET A 237 -0.96 5.70 27.46
C MET A 237 -0.16 6.67 26.57
N ALA A 238 -0.40 6.60 25.26
CA ALA A 238 0.27 7.37 24.21
C ALA A 238 1.72 6.95 23.89
N ASP A 239 2.31 6.01 24.61
CA ASP A 239 3.63 5.49 24.24
C ASP A 239 3.61 4.84 22.85
N LYS A 240 4.66 5.15 22.08
CA LYS A 240 4.91 4.50 20.79
C LYS A 240 5.68 3.21 21.03
N VAL A 241 5.06 2.11 20.68
CA VAL A 241 5.61 0.77 20.85
C VAL A 241 5.52 -0.02 19.54
N LYS A 242 6.27 -1.10 19.47
CA LYS A 242 6.04 -2.18 18.52
C LYS A 242 5.44 -3.37 19.25
N TRP A 243 4.64 -4.15 18.56
CA TRP A 243 4.07 -5.36 19.12
C TRP A 243 4.06 -6.49 18.09
N ILE A 244 4.09 -7.74 18.57
CA ILE A 244 4.14 -8.94 17.74
C ILE A 244 3.30 -10.05 18.37
N TYR A 245 2.77 -10.94 17.54
CA TYR A 245 2.12 -12.16 17.99
C TYR A 245 3.15 -13.17 18.50
N LEU A 246 2.73 -14.00 19.47
CA LEU A 246 3.55 -15.07 20.04
C LEU A 246 2.94 -16.44 19.74
N LYS A 247 3.80 -17.43 19.58
CA LYS A 247 3.47 -18.85 19.63
C LYS A 247 3.05 -19.24 21.03
N ASP A 248 2.58 -20.49 21.20
CA ASP A 248 2.33 -21.03 22.54
C ASP A 248 3.57 -20.92 23.41
N ASN A 249 3.39 -20.43 24.63
CA ASN A 249 4.47 -20.11 25.56
C ASN A 249 4.03 -20.37 27.02
N PRO A 250 4.98 -20.50 27.95
CA PRO A 250 4.69 -20.85 29.37
C PRO A 250 3.70 -19.91 30.05
N TYR A 251 3.60 -18.68 29.59
CA TYR A 251 2.74 -17.65 30.19
C TYR A 251 1.39 -17.48 29.48
N LYS A 252 1.13 -18.24 28.40
CA LYS A 252 -0.10 -18.16 27.59
C LYS A 252 -0.38 -16.74 27.07
N ILE A 253 0.68 -16.01 26.73
CA ILE A 253 0.61 -14.66 26.17
C ILE A 253 0.47 -14.76 24.65
N GLU A 254 -0.58 -14.15 24.08
CA GLU A 254 -0.85 -14.18 22.63
C GLU A 254 -0.05 -13.14 21.83
N ALA A 255 0.29 -12.00 22.45
CA ALA A 255 1.02 -10.90 21.84
C ALA A 255 1.80 -10.12 22.89
N LEU A 256 2.96 -9.61 22.51
CA LEU A 256 3.83 -8.83 23.38
C LEU A 256 4.25 -7.53 22.70
N ALA A 257 4.15 -6.42 23.46
CA ALA A 257 4.70 -5.14 23.03
C ALA A 257 6.14 -4.99 23.53
N PHE A 258 6.88 -4.09 22.86
CA PHE A 258 8.24 -3.73 23.24
C PHE A 258 8.62 -2.35 22.71
N GLN A 259 9.56 -1.72 23.37
CA GLN A 259 10.21 -0.48 22.95
C GLN A 259 11.58 -0.81 22.36
N THR A 260 11.85 -0.33 21.15
CA THR A 260 13.08 -0.70 20.41
C THR A 260 14.35 -0.09 21.00
N HIS A 261 14.24 1.05 21.65
CA HIS A 261 15.38 1.79 22.22
C HIS A 261 15.76 1.35 23.63
N GLU A 262 14.88 0.64 24.32
CA GLU A 262 15.06 0.27 25.73
C GLU A 262 14.50 -1.13 26.03
N MET A 263 14.82 -2.11 25.18
CA MET A 263 14.32 -3.47 25.36
C MET A 263 15.19 -4.27 26.34
N PRO A 264 14.61 -4.79 27.45
CA PRO A 264 15.33 -5.67 28.34
C PRO A 264 15.80 -6.96 27.64
N ASP A 265 17.00 -7.45 27.94
CA ASP A 265 17.55 -8.69 27.35
C ASP A 265 16.59 -9.87 27.55
N LYS A 266 15.97 -10.00 28.74
CA LYS A 266 15.03 -11.06 29.05
C LYS A 266 13.76 -11.00 28.19
N ILE A 267 13.30 -9.81 27.80
CA ILE A 267 12.19 -9.62 26.85
C ILE A 267 12.64 -10.01 25.44
N LYS A 268 13.88 -9.62 25.08
CA LYS A 268 14.46 -9.99 23.79
C LYS A 268 14.58 -11.49 23.63
N ASP A 269 15.16 -12.18 24.61
CA ASP A 269 15.29 -13.63 24.62
C ASP A 269 13.93 -14.34 24.54
N PHE A 270 12.94 -13.82 25.26
CA PHE A 270 11.58 -14.34 25.21
C PHE A 270 10.94 -14.15 23.83
N LEU A 271 11.11 -13.00 23.21
CA LEU A 271 10.65 -12.74 21.86
C LEU A 271 11.37 -13.62 20.83
N ASP A 272 12.69 -13.78 20.93
CA ASP A 272 13.48 -14.60 20.00
C ASP A 272 13.01 -16.07 19.99
N ILE A 273 12.56 -16.59 21.13
CA ILE A 273 12.04 -17.95 21.27
C ILE A 273 10.59 -18.08 20.81
N TYR A 274 9.72 -17.14 21.23
CA TYR A 274 8.28 -17.32 21.13
C TYR A 274 7.60 -16.44 20.09
N ALA A 275 8.28 -15.53 19.40
CA ALA A 275 7.64 -14.73 18.35
C ALA A 275 7.11 -15.61 17.21
N ASP A 276 5.85 -15.38 16.84
CA ASP A 276 5.20 -16.08 15.74
C ASP A 276 5.46 -15.38 14.42
N ARG A 277 6.64 -15.63 13.85
CA ARG A 277 7.09 -15.05 12.58
C ARG A 277 6.20 -15.45 11.41
N GLU A 278 5.64 -16.64 11.43
CA GLU A 278 4.73 -17.13 10.41
C GLU A 278 3.40 -16.35 10.45
N LYS A 279 2.85 -16.14 11.63
CA LYS A 279 1.65 -15.33 11.82
C LYS A 279 1.88 -13.87 11.41
N VAL A 280 3.07 -13.33 11.66
CA VAL A 280 3.45 -11.99 11.18
C VAL A 280 3.41 -11.94 9.67
N PHE A 281 4.09 -12.87 8.98
CA PHE A 281 4.06 -12.93 7.52
C PHE A 281 2.63 -13.07 6.98
N ASN A 282 1.88 -14.06 7.49
CA ASN A 282 0.55 -14.38 6.97
C ASN A 282 -0.47 -13.24 7.24
N SER A 283 -0.54 -12.73 8.47
CA SER A 283 -1.58 -11.76 8.84
C SER A 283 -1.29 -10.34 8.36
N ILE A 284 -0.04 -9.97 8.21
CA ILE A 284 0.33 -8.58 7.88
C ILE A 284 0.64 -8.42 6.39
N LEU A 285 1.47 -9.29 5.82
CA LEU A 285 1.93 -9.17 4.44
C LEU A 285 1.12 -10.04 3.47
N LEU A 286 1.00 -11.35 3.73
CA LEU A 286 0.39 -12.29 2.79
C LEU A 286 -1.05 -11.89 2.44
N ASN A 287 -1.89 -11.58 3.41
CA ASN A 287 -3.27 -11.14 3.16
C ASN A 287 -3.35 -9.90 2.23
N LYS A 288 -2.34 -9.03 2.26
CA LYS A 288 -2.29 -7.85 1.39
C LYS A 288 -1.81 -8.22 -0.02
N LEU A 289 -0.82 -9.09 -0.11
CA LEU A 289 -0.34 -9.63 -1.37
C LEU A 289 -1.45 -10.44 -2.08
N GLU A 290 -2.17 -11.30 -1.35
CA GLU A 290 -3.30 -12.07 -1.90
C GLU A 290 -4.37 -11.16 -2.49
N GLY A 291 -4.75 -10.09 -1.78
CA GLY A 291 -5.70 -9.12 -2.31
C GLY A 291 -5.19 -8.43 -3.58
N PHE A 292 -3.93 -7.99 -3.58
CA PHE A 292 -3.30 -7.35 -4.73
C PHE A 292 -3.19 -8.30 -5.95
N PHE A 293 -2.71 -9.53 -5.74
CA PHE A 293 -2.57 -10.51 -6.81
C PHE A 293 -3.93 -10.99 -7.34
N SER A 294 -4.94 -11.08 -6.46
CA SER A 294 -6.31 -11.39 -6.89
C SER A 294 -6.87 -10.32 -7.83
N ASP A 295 -6.64 -9.04 -7.52
CA ASP A 295 -7.07 -7.92 -8.37
C ASP A 295 -6.39 -7.95 -9.76
N LEU A 296 -5.18 -8.53 -9.85
CA LEU A 296 -4.44 -8.73 -11.10
C LEU A 296 -4.80 -10.04 -11.83
N ASN A 297 -5.70 -10.85 -11.29
CA ASN A 297 -5.96 -12.23 -11.74
C ASN A 297 -4.69 -13.11 -11.74
N TRP A 298 -3.75 -12.85 -10.87
CA TRP A 298 -2.53 -13.62 -10.70
C TRP A 298 -2.67 -14.60 -9.54
N GLY A 299 -2.23 -15.85 -9.76
CA GLY A 299 -2.17 -16.84 -8.69
C GLY A 299 -1.00 -16.56 -7.75
N LEU A 300 -1.26 -16.44 -6.44
CA LEU A 300 -0.23 -16.36 -5.41
C LEU A 300 0.03 -17.74 -4.79
N ASN A 301 0.83 -18.58 -5.46
CA ASN A 301 1.19 -19.89 -4.94
C ASN A 301 2.57 -19.90 -4.30
N LEU A 302 2.59 -19.83 -2.97
CA LEU A 302 3.82 -19.86 -2.17
C LEU A 302 4.20 -21.26 -1.68
N ASN A 303 3.49 -22.32 -2.13
CA ASN A 303 3.81 -23.70 -1.76
C ASN A 303 4.96 -24.21 -2.62
N PRO A 304 6.12 -24.61 -2.04
CA PRO A 304 7.26 -25.12 -2.81
C PRO A 304 6.97 -26.42 -3.55
N TYR A 305 5.96 -27.20 -3.12
CA TYR A 305 5.65 -28.51 -3.70
C TYR A 305 4.78 -28.47 -4.96
N VAL A 306 4.04 -27.39 -5.21
CA VAL A 306 3.15 -27.30 -6.38
C VAL A 306 3.92 -27.01 -7.67
N ASN A 307 5.05 -26.32 -7.59
CA ASN A 307 5.91 -26.09 -8.76
C ASN A 307 6.66 -27.35 -9.21
N ALA A 308 6.92 -28.28 -8.30
CA ALA A 308 7.54 -29.57 -8.64
C ALA A 308 6.60 -30.48 -9.43
N LEU A 309 5.28 -30.39 -9.22
CA LEU A 309 4.30 -31.20 -9.94
C LEU A 309 4.04 -30.69 -11.36
N LYS A 310 4.10 -29.37 -11.60
CA LYS A 310 3.94 -28.80 -12.95
C LYS A 310 5.13 -29.05 -13.88
N SER A 311 6.31 -29.40 -13.35
CA SER A 311 7.47 -29.76 -14.14
C SER A 311 7.45 -31.21 -14.63
N PHE A 312 6.44 -32.01 -14.28
CA PHE A 312 6.24 -33.39 -14.70
C PHE A 312 5.07 -33.59 -15.68
N GLU A 313 4.32 -32.54 -16.00
CA GLU A 313 3.36 -32.55 -17.10
C GLU A 313 4.07 -32.11 -18.40
N ILE A 314 4.65 -33.10 -19.11
CA ILE A 314 5.15 -32.97 -20.50
C ILE A 314 4.08 -33.48 -21.43
#